data_b2dc56d4c4df50fba6558b4ea0b4006f
#
_entry.id   b2dc56d4c4df50fba6558b4ea0b4006f
#
_cell.length_a   1.000
_cell.length_b   1.000
_cell.length_c   1.000
_cell.angle_alpha   90.00
_cell.angle_beta   90.00
_cell.angle_gamma   90.00
#
_symmetry.space_group_name_H-M   'P 1'
#
loop_
_entity.id
_entity.type
_entity.pdbx_description
1 polymer ?
#
loop_
_entity_poly.entity_id
_entity_poly.type
_entity_poly.pdbx_seq_one_letter_code
_entity_poly.pdbx_strand_id
1 'polypeptide(L)'
;MSTQQSKIAELQSQLASGKKAVMPSQDLDATTATLRLQSAIQKQNDYVENLKAIDNRLVMEESSISAMQDMVNRMQEIAISARSGTFSADDLTLMATEAEGYLTEVKALANSVDINGRYIFAGTASTTTPFVTNDAGKTEYKGNQAEVGLEVEGGHSLKLNTSGLSLAGNFDRVADGETTKV
;
A
#
# COMPACT_ATOMS: atom_id res chain seq x y z
N MET A 1 -30.17 -33.32 49.93
CA MET A 1 -30.66 -31.93 49.72
C MET A 1 -29.67 -31.05 48.94
N SER A 2 -28.38 -31.32 48.95
CA SER A 2 -27.38 -30.50 48.26
C SER A 2 -27.42 -30.51 46.72
N THR A 3 -27.74 -31.64 46.10
CA THR A 3 -27.77 -31.81 44.65
C THR A 3 -28.86 -31.00 43.94
N GLN A 4 -30.04 -30.87 44.54
CA GLN A 4 -31.12 -30.07 43.97
C GLN A 4 -30.87 -28.56 44.08
N GLN A 5 -30.28 -28.11 45.19
CA GLN A 5 -29.89 -26.71 45.34
C GLN A 5 -28.79 -26.31 44.35
N SER A 6 -27.79 -27.17 44.13
CA SER A 6 -26.74 -26.93 43.13
C SER A 6 -27.35 -26.85 41.72
N LYS A 7 -28.31 -27.71 41.38
CA LYS A 7 -28.99 -27.69 40.09
C LYS A 7 -29.81 -26.42 39.87
N ILE A 8 -30.48 -25.93 40.89
CA ILE A 8 -31.25 -24.67 40.84
C ILE A 8 -30.29 -23.48 40.64
N ALA A 9 -29.18 -23.42 41.37
CA ALA A 9 -28.19 -22.36 41.23
C ALA A 9 -27.55 -22.37 39.83
N GLU A 10 -27.29 -23.55 39.27
CA GLU A 10 -26.80 -23.72 37.92
C GLU A 10 -27.77 -23.18 36.87
N LEU A 11 -29.06 -23.59 36.97
CA LEU A 11 -30.11 -23.11 36.04
C LEU A 11 -30.36 -21.63 36.16
N GLN A 12 -30.29 -21.06 37.37
CA GLN A 12 -30.37 -19.61 37.55
C GLN A 12 -29.22 -18.89 36.90
N SER A 13 -27.98 -19.41 37.01
CA SER A 13 -26.79 -18.84 36.36
C SER A 13 -26.88 -18.93 34.83
N GLN A 14 -27.38 -20.06 34.29
CA GLN A 14 -27.63 -20.21 32.85
C GLN A 14 -28.68 -19.21 32.35
N LEU A 15 -29.75 -19.03 33.10
CA LEU A 15 -30.81 -18.09 32.75
C LEU A 15 -30.33 -16.64 32.81
N ALA A 16 -29.55 -16.26 33.82
CA ALA A 16 -28.99 -14.93 33.99
C ALA A 16 -27.95 -14.58 32.91
N SER A 17 -27.16 -15.58 32.49
CA SER A 17 -26.13 -15.39 31.44
C SER A 17 -26.66 -15.53 30.01
N GLY A 18 -27.85 -16.11 29.83
CA GLY A 18 -28.40 -16.50 28.52
C GLY A 18 -27.60 -17.60 27.82
N LYS A 19 -26.69 -18.28 28.51
CA LYS A 19 -25.80 -19.32 27.96
C LYS A 19 -26.13 -20.69 28.59
N LYS A 20 -26.19 -21.71 27.75
CA LYS A 20 -26.45 -23.11 28.18
C LYS A 20 -25.30 -23.65 29.03
N ALA A 21 -24.06 -23.27 28.77
CA ALA A 21 -22.89 -23.63 29.56
C ALA A 21 -22.26 -22.36 30.12
N VAL A 22 -22.14 -22.23 31.44
CA VAL A 22 -21.52 -21.09 32.12
C VAL A 22 -20.05 -21.38 32.40
N MET A 23 -19.68 -22.66 32.56
CA MET A 23 -18.30 -23.08 32.74
C MET A 23 -17.87 -24.07 31.65
N PRO A 24 -16.59 -24.00 31.19
CA PRO A 24 -16.06 -24.92 30.16
C PRO A 24 -16.19 -26.42 30.51
N SER A 25 -16.25 -26.76 31.80
CA SER A 25 -16.36 -28.11 32.29
C SER A 25 -17.79 -28.71 32.19
N GLN A 26 -18.80 -27.89 31.89
CA GLN A 26 -20.19 -28.33 31.84
C GLN A 26 -20.59 -28.96 30.49
N ASP A 27 -19.96 -28.47 29.39
CA ASP A 27 -20.16 -29.00 28.05
C ASP A 27 -18.90 -28.82 27.24
N LEU A 28 -18.07 -29.86 27.18
CA LEU A 28 -16.76 -29.83 26.51
C LEU A 28 -16.91 -29.69 25.00
N ASP A 29 -17.97 -30.28 24.42
CA ASP A 29 -18.20 -30.20 22.97
C ASP A 29 -18.65 -28.80 22.57
N ALA A 30 -19.57 -28.18 23.31
CA ALA A 30 -20.00 -26.81 23.10
C ALA A 30 -18.83 -25.79 23.31
N THR A 31 -17.98 -26.03 24.31
CA THR A 31 -16.80 -25.22 24.57
C THR A 31 -15.80 -25.30 23.41
N THR A 32 -15.54 -26.53 22.94
CA THR A 32 -14.64 -26.74 21.79
C THR A 32 -15.18 -26.11 20.52
N ALA A 33 -16.47 -26.24 20.24
CA ALA A 33 -17.13 -25.59 19.10
C ALA A 33 -17.06 -24.05 19.20
N THR A 34 -17.29 -23.53 20.41
CA THR A 34 -17.19 -22.07 20.65
C THR A 34 -15.79 -21.54 20.39
N LEU A 35 -14.75 -22.24 20.88
CA LEU A 35 -13.36 -21.84 20.65
C LEU A 35 -12.98 -21.88 19.17
N ARG A 36 -13.45 -22.90 18.44
CA ARG A 36 -13.24 -22.98 16.97
C ARG A 36 -13.91 -21.83 16.24
N LEU A 37 -15.15 -21.51 16.60
CA LEU A 37 -15.88 -20.38 16.02
C LEU A 37 -15.22 -19.04 16.35
N GLN A 38 -14.78 -18.85 17.60
CA GLN A 38 -14.04 -17.66 17.98
C GLN A 38 -12.73 -17.50 17.20
N SER A 39 -11.98 -18.59 17.04
CA SER A 39 -10.77 -18.58 16.22
C SER A 39 -11.06 -18.26 14.75
N ALA A 40 -12.15 -18.81 14.20
CA ALA A 40 -12.57 -18.49 12.83
C ALA A 40 -12.98 -17.02 12.67
N ILE A 41 -13.73 -16.48 13.64
CA ILE A 41 -14.11 -15.06 13.65
C ILE A 41 -12.86 -14.16 13.75
N GLN A 42 -11.91 -14.51 14.63
CA GLN A 42 -10.66 -13.74 14.73
C GLN A 42 -9.91 -13.73 13.40
N LYS A 43 -9.76 -14.89 12.76
CA LYS A 43 -9.10 -15.00 11.46
C LYS A 43 -9.82 -14.16 10.38
N GLN A 44 -11.15 -14.15 10.38
CA GLN A 44 -11.90 -13.28 9.45
C GLN A 44 -11.69 -11.79 9.72
N ASN A 45 -11.62 -11.40 11.00
CA ASN A 45 -11.32 -10.02 11.38
C ASN A 45 -9.91 -9.61 10.91
N ASP A 46 -8.93 -10.49 11.08
CA ASP A 46 -7.55 -10.25 10.60
C ASP A 46 -7.52 -10.06 9.09
N TYR A 47 -8.30 -10.83 8.33
CA TYR A 47 -8.42 -10.65 6.87
C TYR A 47 -9.05 -9.30 6.51
N VAL A 48 -10.09 -8.89 7.23
CA VAL A 48 -10.72 -7.58 7.02
C VAL A 48 -9.74 -6.43 7.31
N GLU A 49 -8.92 -6.55 8.34
CA GLU A 49 -7.88 -5.57 8.65
C GLU A 49 -6.79 -5.53 7.57
N ASN A 50 -6.37 -6.69 7.08
CA ASN A 50 -5.44 -6.79 5.96
C ASN A 50 -5.98 -6.13 4.70
N LEU A 51 -7.25 -6.39 4.36
CA LEU A 51 -7.91 -5.76 3.19
C LEU A 51 -7.96 -4.24 3.32
N LYS A 52 -8.29 -3.71 4.50
CA LYS A 52 -8.28 -2.26 4.75
C LYS A 52 -6.88 -1.66 4.60
N ALA A 53 -5.85 -2.35 5.07
CA ALA A 53 -4.46 -1.91 4.93
C ALA A 53 -4.03 -1.86 3.45
N ILE A 54 -4.43 -2.86 2.67
CA ILE A 54 -4.19 -2.92 1.22
C ILE A 54 -4.92 -1.77 0.52
N ASP A 55 -6.21 -1.60 0.79
CA ASP A 55 -7.06 -0.56 0.19
C ASP A 55 -6.47 0.83 0.44
N ASN A 56 -6.17 1.17 1.69
CA ASN A 56 -5.57 2.45 2.04
C ASN A 56 -4.25 2.69 1.29
N ARG A 57 -3.42 1.67 1.16
CA ARG A 57 -2.15 1.79 0.45
C ARG A 57 -2.34 2.00 -1.05
N LEU A 58 -3.24 1.23 -1.67
CA LEU A 58 -3.55 1.36 -3.09
C LEU A 58 -4.14 2.73 -3.43
N VAL A 59 -5.00 3.28 -2.58
CA VAL A 59 -5.53 4.65 -2.72
C VAL A 59 -4.39 5.69 -2.67
N MET A 60 -3.42 5.53 -1.78
CA MET A 60 -2.25 6.42 -1.73
C MET A 60 -1.37 6.28 -2.97
N GLU A 61 -1.13 5.05 -3.44
CA GLU A 61 -0.38 4.79 -4.68
C GLU A 61 -1.08 5.41 -5.89
N GLU A 62 -2.39 5.18 -6.04
CA GLU A 62 -3.20 5.74 -7.12
C GLU A 62 -3.17 7.26 -7.14
N SER A 63 -3.35 7.90 -5.97
CA SER A 63 -3.27 9.35 -5.84
C SER A 63 -1.90 9.90 -6.26
N SER A 64 -0.83 9.25 -5.81
CA SER A 64 0.54 9.68 -6.15
C SER A 64 0.83 9.49 -7.64
N ILE A 65 0.40 8.36 -8.24
CA ILE A 65 0.59 8.07 -9.67
C ILE A 65 -0.21 9.06 -10.53
N SER A 66 -1.47 9.34 -10.16
CA SER A 66 -2.30 10.31 -10.88
C SER A 66 -1.67 11.70 -10.88
N ALA A 67 -1.19 12.17 -9.72
CA ALA A 67 -0.52 13.45 -9.63
C ALA A 67 0.77 13.49 -10.45
N MET A 68 1.58 12.42 -10.43
CA MET A 68 2.78 12.33 -11.27
C MET A 68 2.43 12.36 -12.76
N GLN A 69 1.35 11.69 -13.17
CA GLN A 69 0.90 11.69 -14.56
C GLN A 69 0.49 13.07 -15.04
N ASP A 70 -0.25 13.83 -14.21
CA ASP A 70 -0.64 15.20 -14.53
C ASP A 70 0.58 16.10 -14.74
N MET A 71 1.60 15.97 -13.89
CA MET A 71 2.85 16.72 -14.03
C MET A 71 3.63 16.32 -15.28
N VAL A 72 3.71 15.03 -15.61
CA VAL A 72 4.36 14.56 -16.85
C VAL A 72 3.63 15.10 -18.07
N ASN A 73 2.30 15.08 -18.09
CA ASN A 73 1.52 15.69 -19.17
C ASN A 73 1.82 17.18 -19.31
N ARG A 74 1.92 17.90 -18.19
CA ARG A 74 2.27 19.31 -18.21
C ARG A 74 3.67 19.57 -18.73
N MET A 75 4.65 18.76 -18.33
CA MET A 75 6.01 18.84 -18.89
C MET A 75 6.03 18.56 -20.41
N GLN A 76 5.20 17.63 -20.90
CA GLN A 76 5.06 17.38 -22.33
C GLN A 76 4.47 18.59 -23.08
N GLU A 77 3.45 19.25 -22.52
CA GLU A 77 2.88 20.47 -23.10
C GLU A 77 3.92 21.60 -23.20
N ILE A 78 4.71 21.79 -22.12
CA ILE A 78 5.81 22.75 -22.10
C ILE A 78 6.85 22.41 -23.19
N ALA A 79 7.25 21.15 -23.31
CA ALA A 79 8.22 20.72 -24.31
C ALA A 79 7.71 20.91 -25.75
N ILE A 80 6.44 20.63 -26.01
CA ILE A 80 5.80 20.87 -27.33
C ILE A 80 5.78 22.38 -27.62
N SER A 81 5.38 23.20 -26.65
CA SER A 81 5.33 24.64 -26.79
C SER A 81 6.71 25.24 -27.06
N ALA A 82 7.74 24.83 -26.32
CA ALA A 82 9.10 25.28 -26.50
C ALA A 82 9.68 25.00 -27.90
N ARG A 83 9.19 23.94 -28.57
CA ARG A 83 9.60 23.59 -29.95
C ARG A 83 8.97 24.48 -31.02
N SER A 84 7.98 25.30 -30.72
CA SER A 84 7.25 26.09 -31.74
C SER A 84 8.09 27.19 -32.39
N GLY A 85 9.25 27.51 -31.83
CA GLY A 85 10.18 28.52 -32.40
C GLY A 85 9.70 29.96 -32.26
N THR A 86 8.59 30.21 -31.54
CA THR A 86 8.01 31.56 -31.36
C THR A 86 8.44 32.24 -30.07
N PHE A 87 9.11 31.51 -29.17
CA PHE A 87 9.51 31.98 -27.86
C PHE A 87 10.93 32.61 -27.86
N SER A 88 11.13 33.60 -27.05
CA SER A 88 12.45 34.18 -26.80
C SER A 88 13.34 33.26 -25.96
N ALA A 89 14.65 33.53 -25.90
CA ALA A 89 15.57 32.77 -25.05
C ALA A 89 15.17 32.84 -23.54
N ASP A 90 14.69 34.00 -23.11
CA ASP A 90 14.24 34.22 -21.74
C ASP A 90 12.97 33.40 -21.42
N ASP A 91 12.00 33.35 -22.37
CA ASP A 91 10.80 32.54 -22.23
C ASP A 91 11.16 31.05 -22.14
N LEU A 92 12.08 30.58 -22.99
CA LEU A 92 12.55 29.20 -22.94
C LEU A 92 13.24 28.85 -21.61
N THR A 93 13.95 29.80 -21.01
CA THR A 93 14.58 29.64 -19.69
C THR A 93 13.52 29.53 -18.60
N LEU A 94 12.45 30.32 -18.66
CA LEU A 94 11.33 30.22 -17.73
C LEU A 94 10.62 28.87 -17.86
N MET A 95 10.35 28.42 -19.10
CA MET A 95 9.76 27.10 -19.37
C MET A 95 10.63 25.94 -18.84
N ALA A 96 11.95 26.03 -18.99
CA ALA A 96 12.88 25.06 -18.44
C ALA A 96 12.82 25.02 -16.91
N THR A 97 12.78 26.17 -16.26
CA THR A 97 12.65 26.28 -14.80
C THR A 97 11.34 25.70 -14.30
N GLU A 98 10.22 25.93 -15.02
CA GLU A 98 8.92 25.33 -14.71
C GLU A 98 8.99 23.80 -14.82
N ALA A 99 9.57 23.25 -15.89
CA ALA A 99 9.73 21.82 -16.09
C ALA A 99 10.63 21.17 -15.01
N GLU A 100 11.71 21.84 -14.59
CA GLU A 100 12.55 21.38 -13.48
C GLU A 100 11.79 21.35 -12.14
N GLY A 101 10.88 22.31 -11.93
CA GLY A 101 9.96 22.33 -10.79
C GLY A 101 9.09 21.07 -10.77
N TYR A 102 8.43 20.76 -11.89
CA TYR A 102 7.61 19.54 -12.00
C TYR A 102 8.44 18.25 -11.83
N LEU A 103 9.65 18.20 -12.37
CA LEU A 103 10.53 17.04 -12.18
C LEU A 103 10.87 16.83 -10.70
N THR A 104 11.11 17.91 -9.96
CA THR A 104 11.38 17.85 -8.52
C THR A 104 10.17 17.34 -7.76
N GLU A 105 8.97 17.77 -8.12
CA GLU A 105 7.72 17.36 -7.50
C GLU A 105 7.37 15.90 -7.82
N VAL A 106 7.56 15.45 -9.07
CA VAL A 106 7.43 14.04 -9.47
C VAL A 106 8.36 13.16 -8.63
N LYS A 107 9.61 13.58 -8.41
CA LYS A 107 10.54 12.85 -7.55
C LYS A 107 10.09 12.82 -6.09
N ALA A 108 9.52 13.90 -5.58
CA ALA A 108 8.97 13.94 -4.23
C ALA A 108 7.79 12.97 -4.08
N LEU A 109 6.88 12.93 -5.05
CA LEU A 109 5.77 11.97 -5.10
C LEU A 109 6.25 10.52 -5.24
N ALA A 110 7.25 10.27 -6.06
CA ALA A 110 7.87 8.94 -6.21
C ALA A 110 8.60 8.49 -4.93
N ASN A 111 8.96 9.42 -4.05
CA ASN A 111 9.53 9.19 -2.71
C ASN A 111 8.50 9.38 -1.59
N SER A 112 7.20 9.29 -1.90
CA SER A 112 6.16 9.43 -0.87
C SER A 112 6.20 8.28 0.14
N VAL A 113 5.77 8.59 1.37
CA VAL A 113 5.75 7.64 2.49
C VAL A 113 4.33 7.42 2.99
N ASP A 114 4.08 6.25 3.55
CA ASP A 114 2.83 5.94 4.24
C ASP A 114 2.78 6.61 5.63
N ILE A 115 1.67 6.42 6.34
CA ILE A 115 1.47 6.93 7.71
C ILE A 115 2.50 6.41 8.73
N ASN A 116 3.21 5.34 8.41
CA ASN A 116 4.27 4.75 9.23
C ASN A 116 5.66 5.22 8.82
N GLY A 117 5.76 6.17 7.88
CA GLY A 117 7.02 6.68 7.36
C GLY A 117 7.74 5.71 6.43
N ARG A 118 7.05 4.74 5.83
CA ARG A 118 7.63 3.78 4.88
C ARG A 118 7.39 4.22 3.46
N TYR A 119 8.42 4.16 2.64
CA TYR A 119 8.32 4.49 1.22
C TYR A 119 7.40 3.53 0.49
N ILE A 120 6.40 4.09 -0.24
CA ILE A 120 5.40 3.28 -0.94
C ILE A 120 5.94 2.60 -2.19
N PHE A 121 6.92 3.19 -2.87
CA PHE A 121 7.46 2.68 -4.13
C PHE A 121 8.83 1.97 -4.00
N ALA A 122 9.29 1.71 -2.77
CA ALA A 122 10.59 1.07 -2.52
C ALA A 122 10.58 -0.47 -2.59
N GLY A 123 9.42 -1.09 -2.89
CA GLY A 123 9.27 -2.54 -2.80
C GLY A 123 9.30 -3.00 -1.33
N THR A 124 10.11 -4.01 -0.98
CA THR A 124 10.31 -4.46 0.40
C THR A 124 11.35 -3.63 1.16
N ALA A 125 12.15 -2.80 0.45
CA ALA A 125 13.15 -1.90 1.06
C ALA A 125 12.51 -0.60 1.59
N SER A 126 11.40 -0.71 2.31
CA SER A 126 10.49 0.40 2.68
C SER A 126 11.12 1.51 3.53
N THR A 127 12.31 1.30 4.08
CA THR A 127 13.08 2.29 4.84
C THR A 127 14.14 3.03 4.01
N THR A 128 14.34 2.60 2.75
CA THR A 128 15.33 3.19 1.84
C THR A 128 14.63 4.11 0.87
N THR A 129 15.15 5.34 0.69
CA THR A 129 14.64 6.30 -0.30
C THR A 129 14.74 5.69 -1.70
N PRO A 130 13.61 5.47 -2.40
CA PRO A 130 13.64 4.71 -3.65
C PRO A 130 14.30 5.46 -4.82
N PHE A 131 14.09 6.76 -4.95
CA PHE A 131 14.65 7.57 -6.05
C PHE A 131 15.63 8.61 -5.54
N VAL A 132 16.91 8.39 -5.78
CA VAL A 132 18.00 9.24 -5.32
C VAL A 132 18.71 9.84 -6.53
N THR A 133 19.08 11.12 -6.45
CA THR A 133 19.93 11.77 -7.48
C THR A 133 21.38 11.50 -7.13
N ASN A 134 22.14 10.94 -8.08
CA ASN A 134 23.59 10.75 -7.95
C ASN A 134 24.36 12.05 -8.22
N ASP A 135 25.67 12.04 -8.00
CA ASP A 135 26.55 13.20 -8.19
C ASP A 135 26.61 13.70 -9.64
N ALA A 136 26.24 12.85 -10.60
CA ALA A 136 26.10 13.21 -12.02
C ALA A 136 24.73 13.84 -12.36
N GLY A 137 23.86 14.08 -11.37
CA GLY A 137 22.53 14.64 -11.57
C GLY A 137 21.49 13.64 -12.10
N LYS A 138 21.85 12.36 -12.25
CA LYS A 138 20.95 11.31 -12.74
C LYS A 138 20.19 10.69 -11.57
N THR A 139 18.88 10.47 -11.76
CA THR A 139 18.06 9.77 -10.78
C THR A 139 18.27 8.26 -10.90
N GLU A 140 18.57 7.61 -9.78
CA GLU A 140 18.75 6.17 -9.65
C GLU A 140 17.69 5.57 -8.73
N TYR A 141 17.18 4.39 -9.08
CA TYR A 141 16.29 3.63 -8.22
C TYR A 141 17.10 2.75 -7.25
N LYS A 142 16.89 2.93 -5.96
CA LYS A 142 17.56 2.18 -4.86
C LYS A 142 16.62 1.21 -4.14
N GLY A 143 15.36 1.15 -4.54
CA GLY A 143 14.41 0.15 -4.03
C GLY A 143 14.65 -1.23 -4.63
N ASN A 144 13.74 -2.15 -4.38
CA ASN A 144 13.75 -3.48 -5.00
C ASN A 144 12.40 -3.81 -5.66
N GLN A 145 12.38 -4.90 -6.43
CA GLN A 145 11.17 -5.39 -7.13
C GLN A 145 10.41 -6.45 -6.34
N ALA A 146 10.81 -6.71 -5.09
CA ALA A 146 10.19 -7.75 -4.32
C ALA A 146 8.75 -7.37 -3.96
N GLU A 147 7.84 -8.32 -4.13
CA GLU A 147 6.42 -8.16 -3.84
C GLU A 147 6.13 -8.58 -2.40
N VAL A 148 5.34 -7.78 -1.70
CA VAL A 148 4.78 -8.13 -0.40
C VAL A 148 3.34 -8.55 -0.61
N GLY A 149 3.03 -9.81 -0.24
CA GLY A 149 1.67 -10.31 -0.24
C GLY A 149 1.10 -10.31 1.18
N LEU A 150 -0.14 -9.87 1.33
CA LEU A 150 -0.93 -10.09 2.55
C LEU A 150 -1.98 -11.16 2.29
N GLU A 151 -2.06 -12.13 3.19
CA GLU A 151 -3.08 -13.16 3.13
C GLU A 151 -4.46 -12.57 3.43
N VAL A 152 -5.44 -12.85 2.57
CA VAL A 152 -6.79 -12.29 2.66
C VAL A 152 -7.84 -13.37 2.92
N GLU A 153 -7.78 -14.53 2.28
CA GLU A 153 -8.67 -15.66 2.56
C GLU A 153 -8.16 -16.92 1.85
N GLY A 154 -8.32 -18.09 2.51
CA GLY A 154 -8.15 -19.38 1.85
C GLY A 154 -6.80 -19.66 1.19
N GLY A 155 -5.72 -18.99 1.66
CA GLY A 155 -4.39 -19.10 1.06
C GLY A 155 -4.17 -18.13 -0.13
N HIS A 156 -5.14 -17.27 -0.43
CA HIS A 156 -4.95 -16.19 -1.41
C HIS A 156 -4.20 -15.02 -0.77
N SER A 157 -3.19 -14.52 -1.48
CA SER A 157 -2.48 -13.31 -1.11
C SER A 157 -2.68 -12.22 -2.15
N LEU A 158 -2.95 -11.00 -1.71
CA LEU A 158 -2.98 -9.82 -2.56
C LEU A 158 -1.67 -9.05 -2.43
N LYS A 159 -1.21 -8.49 -3.55
CA LYS A 159 -0.04 -7.63 -3.55
C LYS A 159 -0.33 -6.34 -2.79
N LEU A 160 0.56 -6.00 -1.86
CA LEU A 160 0.47 -4.79 -1.05
C LEU A 160 1.23 -3.62 -1.67
N ASN A 161 2.19 -3.87 -2.56
CA ASN A 161 3.12 -2.86 -3.04
C ASN A 161 3.32 -2.89 -4.55
N THR A 162 3.48 -1.69 -5.12
CA THR A 162 3.99 -1.48 -6.46
C THR A 162 5.46 -1.10 -6.38
N SER A 163 6.31 -1.74 -7.18
CA SER A 163 7.72 -1.40 -7.25
C SER A 163 7.91 -0.12 -8.09
N GLY A 164 8.76 0.81 -7.61
CA GLY A 164 9.10 2.02 -8.36
C GLY A 164 9.74 1.71 -9.73
N LEU A 165 10.36 0.55 -9.88
CA LEU A 165 10.91 0.13 -11.17
C LEU A 165 9.81 -0.21 -12.18
N SER A 166 8.65 -0.73 -11.73
CA SER A 166 7.50 -0.95 -12.62
C SER A 166 6.87 0.38 -13.09
N LEU A 167 6.98 1.44 -12.28
CA LEU A 167 6.61 2.80 -12.68
C LEU A 167 7.59 3.35 -13.73
N ALA A 168 8.87 3.13 -13.54
CA ALA A 168 9.93 3.60 -14.45
C ALA A 168 10.06 2.75 -15.71
N GLY A 169 9.77 1.46 -15.64
CA GLY A 169 9.94 0.50 -16.74
C GLY A 169 8.94 0.64 -17.89
N ASN A 170 7.90 1.47 -17.73
CA ASN A 170 7.01 1.85 -18.83
C ASN A 170 7.53 3.06 -19.64
N PHE A 171 8.65 3.65 -19.23
CA PHE A 171 9.30 4.70 -19.99
C PHE A 171 10.52 4.10 -20.71
N ASP A 172 10.27 3.47 -21.86
CA ASP A 172 11.34 3.17 -22.82
C ASP A 172 11.98 4.50 -23.22
N ARG A 173 13.14 4.77 -22.64
CA ARG A 173 13.93 5.93 -23.00
C ARG A 173 14.55 5.65 -24.37
N VAL A 174 13.94 6.16 -25.42
CA VAL A 174 14.58 6.33 -26.71
C VAL A 174 15.54 7.51 -26.58
N ALA A 175 16.71 7.29 -26.05
CA ALA A 175 17.83 8.21 -26.15
C ALA A 175 18.82 7.62 -27.15
N ASP A 176 19.00 8.32 -28.26
CA ASP A 176 20.10 8.14 -29.24
C ASP A 176 20.16 6.79 -29.95
N GLY A 177 19.01 6.15 -30.27
CA GLY A 177 18.97 4.95 -31.10
C GLY A 177 19.40 3.66 -30.39
N GLU A 178 19.68 3.68 -29.10
CA GLU A 178 19.92 2.50 -28.30
C GLU A 178 18.78 2.29 -27.28
N THR A 179 18.08 1.18 -27.42
CA THR A 179 17.14 0.68 -26.41
C THR A 179 17.92 0.11 -25.24
N THR A 180 18.19 0.91 -24.22
CA THR A 180 18.69 0.39 -22.95
C THR A 180 17.50 0.03 -22.08
N LYS A 181 17.19 -1.28 -21.97
CA LYS A 181 16.31 -1.80 -20.93
C LYS A 181 16.97 -1.54 -19.57
N VAL A 182 16.30 -0.79 -18.72
CA VAL A 182 16.65 -0.61 -17.31
C VAL A 182 15.79 -1.54 -16.46
#